data_b72f7347d047256545d127919e1b4128
#
_entry.id   b72f7347d047256545d127919e1b4128
#
_cell.length_a   1.000
_cell.length_b   1.000
_cell.length_c   1.000
_cell.angle_alpha   90.00
_cell.angle_beta   90.00
_cell.angle_gamma   90.00
#
_symmetry.space_group_name_H-M   'P 1'
#
loop_
_entity.id
_entity.type
_entity.pdbx_description
1 polymer ?
#
loop_
_entity_poly.entity_id
_entity_poly.type
_entity_poly.pdbx_seq_one_letter_code
_entity_poly.pdbx_strand_id
1 'polypeptide(L)'
;GRHYLDAQPIMAQLGLQGYLITGNGTRVYDNRGQQLHATDLPAAVAEEVLHHHWRTRASMHVFRDEGWLTEFPVPEEMLRAHHLSGFRFQLADVRRLPAFGNSKVCFVAPHEELLALQVQLRAQLGDEADLCFSAYDCLEVLPLGCNKGTALDRLSRHLGLTMADCMAFGDAMNDKEMLGAVGHGVVMGNALPQLKSLLPQL
;
A
#
# COMPACT_ATOMS: atom_id res chain seq x y z
N GLY A 1 -0.64 -2.30 2.64
CA GLY A 1 0.79 -2.12 3.00
C GLY A 1 0.97 -1.03 4.04
N ARG A 2 1.72 -1.32 5.11
CA ARG A 2 1.98 -0.37 6.21
C ARG A 2 2.82 0.81 5.76
N HIS A 3 2.66 1.95 6.43
CA HIS A 3 3.54 3.12 6.32
C HIS A 3 4.87 2.85 7.03
N TYR A 4 5.95 3.57 6.67
CA TYR A 4 7.26 3.43 7.34
C TYR A 4 7.17 3.72 8.84
N LEU A 5 6.50 4.83 9.24
CA LEU A 5 6.30 5.21 10.63
C LEU A 5 5.46 4.19 11.44
N ASP A 6 4.77 3.28 10.77
CA ASP A 6 4.03 2.17 11.38
C ASP A 6 4.88 0.88 11.43
N ALA A 7 5.61 0.57 10.36
CA ALA A 7 6.36 -0.69 10.25
C ALA A 7 7.67 -0.69 11.05
N GLN A 8 8.41 0.43 11.03
CA GLN A 8 9.71 0.53 11.67
C GLN A 8 9.68 0.32 13.20
N PRO A 9 8.73 0.91 13.97
CA PRO A 9 8.65 0.65 15.41
C PRO A 9 8.33 -0.80 15.74
N ILE A 10 7.51 -1.48 14.93
CA ILE A 10 7.18 -2.91 15.09
C ILE A 10 8.44 -3.75 14.90
N MET A 11 9.18 -3.49 13.84
CA MET A 11 10.43 -4.20 13.53
C MET A 11 11.47 -4.01 14.66
N ALA A 12 11.58 -2.78 15.19
CA ALA A 12 12.46 -2.48 16.32
C ALA A 12 12.06 -3.23 17.61
N GLN A 13 10.75 -3.29 17.92
CA GLN A 13 10.24 -4.05 19.08
C GLN A 13 10.53 -5.54 18.98
N LEU A 14 10.55 -6.10 17.76
CA LEU A 14 10.90 -7.50 17.51
C LEU A 14 12.42 -7.76 17.52
N GLY A 15 13.25 -6.73 17.70
CA GLY A 15 14.70 -6.84 17.66
C GLY A 15 15.24 -7.20 16.26
N LEU A 16 14.45 -7.00 15.22
CA LEU A 16 14.81 -7.33 13.85
C LEU A 16 15.59 -6.18 13.20
N GLN A 17 16.57 -6.56 12.39
CA GLN A 17 17.27 -5.64 11.50
C GLN A 17 17.09 -6.11 10.06
N GLY A 18 16.81 -5.18 9.16
CA GLY A 18 16.59 -5.50 7.75
C GLY A 18 16.09 -4.31 6.97
N TYR A 19 15.79 -4.56 5.73
CA TYR A 19 15.21 -3.57 4.83
C TYR A 19 13.70 -3.53 5.00
N LEU A 20 13.09 -2.36 4.76
CA LEU A 20 11.65 -2.20 4.82
C LEU A 20 11.12 -1.78 3.44
N ILE A 21 10.21 -2.58 2.90
CA ILE A 21 9.35 -2.20 1.78
C ILE A 21 7.99 -1.84 2.35
N THR A 22 7.58 -0.58 2.20
CA THR A 22 6.37 -0.03 2.81
C THR A 22 5.45 0.60 1.77
N GLY A 23 4.22 0.96 2.15
CA GLY A 23 3.25 1.57 1.26
C GLY A 23 2.94 0.74 0.00
N ASN A 24 2.91 -0.59 0.10
CA ASN A 24 2.75 -1.51 -1.03
C ASN A 24 3.84 -1.37 -2.12
N GLY A 25 5.06 -0.99 -1.73
CA GLY A 25 6.20 -0.85 -2.64
C GLY A 25 6.54 0.59 -3.00
N THR A 26 5.77 1.57 -2.53
CA THR A 26 6.02 2.98 -2.82
C THR A 26 7.27 3.52 -2.14
N ARG A 27 7.73 2.86 -1.06
CA ARG A 27 8.92 3.24 -0.29
C ARG A 27 9.78 2.03 0.04
N VAL A 28 11.10 2.20 -0.09
CA VAL A 28 12.10 1.20 0.32
C VAL A 28 13.14 1.87 1.20
N TYR A 29 13.43 1.28 2.35
CA TYR A 29 14.40 1.77 3.33
C TYR A 29 15.45 0.71 3.62
N ASP A 30 16.67 1.14 3.89
CA ASP A 30 17.73 0.27 4.36
C ASP A 30 17.57 -0.07 5.86
N ASN A 31 18.48 -0.90 6.37
CA ASN A 31 18.53 -1.31 7.77
C ASN A 31 18.92 -0.20 8.76
N ARG A 32 19.26 1.00 8.27
CA ARG A 32 19.55 2.21 9.07
C ARG A 32 18.41 3.23 9.00
N GLY A 33 17.35 2.91 8.24
CA GLY A 33 16.22 3.81 8.02
C GLY A 33 16.45 4.86 6.94
N GLN A 34 17.51 4.73 6.14
CA GLN A 34 17.72 5.61 4.99
C GLN A 34 16.78 5.17 3.85
N GLN A 35 16.06 6.11 3.28
CA GLN A 35 15.20 5.87 2.13
C GLN A 35 16.06 5.61 0.87
N LEU A 36 15.99 4.40 0.34
CA LEU A 36 16.68 3.99 -0.87
C LEU A 36 15.87 4.29 -2.13
N HIS A 37 14.54 4.23 -2.01
CA HIS A 37 13.64 4.45 -3.12
C HIS A 37 12.30 5.01 -2.67
N ALA A 38 11.78 5.94 -3.47
CA ALA A 38 10.45 6.51 -3.33
C ALA A 38 9.77 6.59 -4.71
N THR A 39 8.49 6.23 -4.77
CA THR A 39 7.63 6.44 -5.92
C THR A 39 6.35 7.09 -5.43
N ASP A 40 6.04 8.27 -5.95
CA ASP A 40 4.80 8.98 -5.68
C ASP A 40 3.81 8.81 -6.82
N LEU A 41 2.55 9.03 -6.54
CA LEU A 41 1.54 9.23 -7.58
C LEU A 41 1.99 10.37 -8.48
N PRO A 42 1.90 10.22 -9.82
CA PRO A 42 2.09 11.34 -10.73
C PRO A 42 1.20 12.51 -10.33
N ALA A 43 1.70 13.74 -10.44
CA ALA A 43 0.95 14.92 -9.99
C ALA A 43 -0.44 15.02 -10.64
N ALA A 44 -0.55 14.70 -11.93
CA ALA A 44 -1.84 14.70 -12.63
C ALA A 44 -2.83 13.67 -12.04
N VAL A 45 -2.34 12.47 -11.70
CA VAL A 45 -3.15 11.43 -11.07
C VAL A 45 -3.57 11.86 -9.65
N ALA A 46 -2.63 12.38 -8.86
CA ALA A 46 -2.92 12.84 -7.50
C ALA A 46 -3.90 14.02 -7.50
N GLU A 47 -3.74 14.98 -8.43
CA GLU A 47 -4.68 16.09 -8.64
C GLU A 47 -6.09 15.58 -8.88
N GLU A 48 -6.24 14.62 -9.80
CA GLU A 48 -7.54 14.04 -10.11
C GLU A 48 -8.12 13.29 -8.91
N VAL A 49 -7.32 12.44 -8.25
CA VAL A 49 -7.81 11.64 -7.11
C VAL A 49 -8.25 12.51 -5.94
N LEU A 50 -7.49 13.56 -5.63
CA LEU A 50 -7.76 14.44 -4.47
C LEU A 50 -8.92 15.41 -4.72
N HIS A 51 -9.05 15.94 -5.94
CA HIS A 51 -9.97 17.06 -6.22
C HIS A 51 -11.23 16.65 -6.96
N HIS A 52 -11.27 15.47 -7.60
CA HIS A 52 -12.47 14.98 -8.26
C HIS A 52 -13.60 14.74 -7.25
N HIS A 53 -14.82 15.04 -7.65
CA HIS A 53 -16.01 14.77 -6.83
C HIS A 53 -16.51 13.34 -7.06
N TRP A 54 -15.91 12.39 -6.34
CA TRP A 54 -16.29 10.97 -6.40
C TRP A 54 -17.70 10.78 -5.81
N ARG A 55 -18.53 10.00 -6.49
CA ARG A 55 -19.86 9.63 -5.99
C ARG A 55 -19.74 8.48 -5.00
N THR A 56 -19.26 8.78 -3.81
CA THR A 56 -19.03 7.81 -2.73
C THR A 56 -19.12 8.46 -1.36
N ARG A 57 -19.37 7.65 -0.35
CA ARG A 57 -19.24 8.02 1.08
C ARG A 57 -17.94 7.49 1.68
N ALA A 58 -17.09 6.86 0.86
CA ALA A 58 -15.79 6.35 1.30
C ALA A 58 -14.97 7.48 1.92
N SER A 59 -14.34 7.22 3.05
CA SER A 59 -13.36 8.13 3.62
C SER A 59 -12.06 8.06 2.83
N MET A 60 -11.51 9.23 2.50
CA MET A 60 -10.25 9.36 1.80
C MET A 60 -9.10 9.49 2.79
N HIS A 61 -8.07 8.67 2.62
CA HIS A 61 -6.88 8.64 3.43
C HIS A 61 -5.66 8.82 2.53
N VAL A 62 -4.91 9.89 2.75
CA VAL A 62 -3.72 10.24 1.95
C VAL A 62 -2.47 9.89 2.74
N PHE A 63 -1.56 9.18 2.10
CA PHE A 63 -0.28 8.78 2.69
C PHE A 63 0.86 9.55 2.03
N ARG A 64 1.67 10.19 2.87
CA ARG A 64 2.85 10.98 2.51
C ARG A 64 4.00 10.55 3.40
N ASP A 65 5.22 11.05 3.16
CA ASP A 65 6.35 10.71 4.03
C ASP A 65 6.13 11.17 5.47
N GLU A 66 5.40 12.28 5.67
CA GLU A 66 5.08 12.84 6.98
C GLU A 66 4.06 12.00 7.76
N GLY A 67 3.28 11.14 7.10
CA GLY A 67 2.31 10.28 7.76
C GLY A 67 1.01 10.02 6.99
N TRP A 68 -0.03 9.81 7.73
CA TRP A 68 -1.38 9.47 7.31
C TRP A 68 -2.33 10.63 7.57
N LEU A 69 -2.91 11.18 6.52
CA LEU A 69 -3.79 12.34 6.54
C LEU A 69 -5.22 11.94 6.15
N THR A 70 -6.22 12.50 6.82
CA THR A 70 -7.64 12.30 6.52
C THR A 70 -8.49 13.47 7.03
N GLU A 71 -9.65 13.71 6.42
CA GLU A 71 -10.55 14.79 6.81
C GLU A 71 -11.32 14.52 8.10
N PHE A 72 -11.58 13.26 8.42
CA PHE A 72 -12.43 12.85 9.53
C PHE A 72 -11.71 11.92 10.49
N PRO A 73 -12.11 11.93 11.78
CA PRO A 73 -11.59 10.98 12.75
C PRO A 73 -11.82 9.54 12.30
N VAL A 74 -10.78 8.72 12.49
CA VAL A 74 -10.78 7.31 12.12
C VAL A 74 -11.38 6.49 13.27
N PRO A 75 -12.27 5.52 13.00
CA PRO A 75 -12.82 4.65 14.02
C PRO A 75 -11.73 3.90 14.82
N GLU A 76 -11.97 3.71 16.13
CA GLU A 76 -11.02 3.02 17.02
C GLU A 76 -10.68 1.61 16.54
N GLU A 77 -11.64 0.93 15.92
CA GLU A 77 -11.44 -0.40 15.35
C GLU A 77 -10.33 -0.42 14.29
N MET A 78 -10.31 0.58 13.41
CA MET A 78 -9.23 0.72 12.40
C MET A 78 -7.89 1.04 13.07
N LEU A 79 -7.89 1.82 14.15
CA LEU A 79 -6.68 2.17 14.90
C LEU A 79 -6.05 0.98 15.63
N ARG A 80 -6.82 -0.08 15.92
CA ARG A 80 -6.30 -1.31 16.55
C ARG A 80 -5.20 -1.96 15.72
N ALA A 81 -5.25 -1.86 14.40
CA ALA A 81 -4.21 -2.38 13.52
C ALA A 81 -2.83 -1.69 13.75
N HIS A 82 -2.83 -0.49 14.34
CA HIS A 82 -1.66 0.34 14.57
C HIS A 82 -1.26 0.44 16.04
N HIS A 83 -1.85 -0.38 16.94
CA HIS A 83 -1.62 -0.24 18.39
C HIS A 83 -0.16 -0.50 18.80
N LEU A 84 0.53 -1.43 18.11
CA LEU A 84 1.93 -1.77 18.42
C LEU A 84 2.90 -0.64 18.07
N SER A 85 2.66 0.07 16.98
CA SER A 85 3.51 1.17 16.54
C SER A 85 3.15 2.51 17.14
N GLY A 86 1.90 2.65 17.60
CA GLY A 86 1.34 3.95 17.98
C GLY A 86 1.09 4.88 16.80
N PHE A 87 1.21 4.39 15.56
CA PHE A 87 0.97 5.20 14.36
C PHE A 87 -0.47 5.73 14.32
N ARG A 88 -0.63 7.01 14.04
CA ARG A 88 -1.93 7.69 14.07
C ARG A 88 -2.10 8.59 12.85
N PHE A 89 -3.36 8.81 12.48
CA PHE A 89 -3.73 9.80 11.47
C PHE A 89 -3.57 11.23 12.00
N GLN A 90 -3.48 12.14 11.06
CA GLN A 90 -3.53 13.57 11.28
C GLN A 90 -4.75 14.12 10.54
N LEU A 91 -5.53 14.99 11.18
CA LEU A 91 -6.63 15.66 10.53
C LEU A 91 -6.12 16.75 9.59
N ALA A 92 -6.54 16.70 8.35
CA ALA A 92 -6.18 17.68 7.33
C ALA A 92 -7.31 17.78 6.29
N ASP A 93 -7.44 18.94 5.67
CA ASP A 93 -8.25 19.09 4.46
C ASP A 93 -7.48 18.42 3.29
N VAL A 94 -7.79 17.15 3.05
CA VAL A 94 -7.06 16.35 2.04
C VAL A 94 -7.27 16.88 0.62
N ARG A 95 -8.35 17.62 0.38
CA ARG A 95 -8.64 18.26 -0.91
C ARG A 95 -7.79 19.51 -1.17
N ARG A 96 -7.07 20.00 -0.17
CA ARG A 96 -6.12 21.10 -0.29
C ARG A 96 -4.66 20.66 -0.27
N LEU A 97 -4.42 19.36 -0.20
CA LEU A 97 -3.06 18.85 -0.25
C LEU A 97 -2.45 19.08 -1.64
N PRO A 98 -1.15 19.34 -1.71
CA PRO A 98 -0.47 19.47 -3.00
C PRO A 98 -0.49 18.12 -3.73
N ALA A 99 -0.58 18.17 -5.05
CA ALA A 99 -0.59 16.99 -5.91
C ALA A 99 0.72 16.17 -5.86
N PHE A 100 1.84 16.75 -5.42
CA PHE A 100 3.13 16.07 -5.29
C PHE A 100 3.35 15.51 -3.88
N GLY A 101 4.21 14.49 -3.75
CA GLY A 101 4.59 13.89 -2.47
C GLY A 101 3.54 12.94 -1.89
N ASN A 102 2.54 12.53 -2.68
CA ASN A 102 1.53 11.58 -2.25
C ASN A 102 1.96 10.16 -2.66
N SER A 103 2.32 9.33 -1.70
CA SER A 103 2.79 7.96 -1.97
C SER A 103 1.66 7.04 -2.41
N LYS A 104 0.48 7.23 -1.85
CA LYS A 104 -0.77 6.54 -2.20
C LYS A 104 -1.97 7.24 -1.60
N VAL A 105 -3.14 6.94 -2.16
CA VAL A 105 -4.44 7.32 -1.58
C VAL A 105 -5.25 6.05 -1.32
N CYS A 106 -5.87 5.94 -0.15
CA CYS A 106 -6.77 4.85 0.19
C CYS A 106 -8.19 5.36 0.36
N PHE A 107 -9.16 4.60 -0.12
CA PHE A 107 -10.57 4.80 0.15
C PHE A 107 -11.08 3.67 1.04
N VAL A 108 -11.74 4.02 2.13
CA VAL A 108 -12.28 3.07 3.10
C VAL A 108 -13.79 3.20 3.18
N ALA A 109 -14.48 2.10 2.88
CA ALA A 109 -15.95 1.98 2.88
C ALA A 109 -16.36 0.50 2.85
N PRO A 110 -17.66 0.17 2.97
CA PRO A 110 -18.16 -1.16 2.65
C PRO A 110 -17.77 -1.58 1.22
N HIS A 111 -17.45 -2.86 1.04
CA HIS A 111 -16.85 -3.41 -0.20
C HIS A 111 -17.64 -3.07 -1.47
N GLU A 112 -18.98 -3.20 -1.41
CA GLU A 112 -19.86 -2.89 -2.55
C GLU A 112 -19.72 -1.42 -3.01
N GLU A 113 -19.55 -0.51 -2.07
CA GLU A 113 -19.30 0.90 -2.38
C GLU A 113 -17.94 1.12 -3.02
N LEU A 114 -16.92 0.40 -2.54
CA LEU A 114 -15.58 0.45 -3.13
C LEU A 114 -15.51 -0.16 -4.53
N LEU A 115 -16.30 -1.20 -4.82
CA LEU A 115 -16.43 -1.73 -6.19
C LEU A 115 -17.01 -0.67 -7.14
N ALA A 116 -18.06 0.04 -6.71
CA ALA A 116 -18.64 1.13 -7.50
C ALA A 116 -17.66 2.30 -7.69
N LEU A 117 -16.89 2.64 -6.64
CA LEU A 117 -15.84 3.65 -6.71
C LEU A 117 -14.69 3.22 -7.63
N GLN A 118 -14.29 1.94 -7.60
CA GLN A 118 -13.24 1.41 -8.47
C GLN A 118 -13.58 1.61 -9.95
N VAL A 119 -14.85 1.41 -10.33
CA VAL A 119 -15.32 1.67 -11.70
C VAL A 119 -15.16 3.16 -12.07
N GLN A 120 -15.51 4.08 -11.16
CA GLN A 120 -15.36 5.51 -11.39
C GLN A 120 -13.87 5.89 -11.52
N LEU A 121 -13.03 5.41 -10.59
CA LEU A 121 -11.58 5.64 -10.62
C LEU A 121 -10.97 5.14 -11.93
N ARG A 122 -11.31 3.92 -12.35
CA ARG A 122 -10.81 3.34 -13.60
C ARG A 122 -11.25 4.13 -14.84
N ALA A 123 -12.49 4.59 -14.85
CA ALA A 123 -13.01 5.41 -15.95
C ALA A 123 -12.31 6.77 -16.07
N GLN A 124 -11.92 7.36 -14.93
CA GLN A 124 -11.29 8.68 -14.89
C GLN A 124 -9.78 8.62 -15.05
N LEU A 125 -9.11 7.65 -14.41
CA LEU A 125 -7.65 7.53 -14.40
C LEU A 125 -7.11 6.66 -15.54
N GLY A 126 -7.96 5.86 -16.20
CA GLY A 126 -7.50 4.91 -17.22
C GLY A 126 -6.46 3.95 -16.63
N ASP A 127 -5.34 3.83 -17.34
CA ASP A 127 -4.21 2.98 -16.96
C ASP A 127 -3.04 3.79 -16.35
N GLU A 128 -3.30 5.01 -15.86
CA GLU A 128 -2.24 5.86 -15.27
C GLU A 128 -1.94 5.56 -13.80
N ALA A 129 -2.75 4.72 -13.17
CA ALA A 129 -2.58 4.29 -11.79
C ALA A 129 -3.03 2.85 -11.58
N ASP A 130 -2.42 2.17 -10.60
CA ASP A 130 -2.87 0.88 -10.14
C ASP A 130 -3.94 1.03 -9.06
N LEU A 131 -4.98 0.19 -9.16
CA LEU A 131 -6.05 0.09 -8.18
C LEU A 131 -5.98 -1.30 -7.53
N CYS A 132 -5.80 -1.35 -6.20
CA CYS A 132 -5.62 -2.59 -5.47
C CYS A 132 -6.44 -2.61 -4.18
N PHE A 133 -7.16 -3.71 -3.93
CA PHE A 133 -7.73 -3.99 -2.62
C PHE A 133 -6.65 -4.53 -1.68
N SER A 134 -6.23 -3.75 -0.69
CA SER A 134 -5.31 -4.20 0.36
C SER A 134 -6.03 -4.84 1.56
N ALA A 135 -7.33 -4.61 1.67
CA ALA A 135 -8.27 -5.27 2.56
C ALA A 135 -9.66 -5.25 1.92
N TYR A 136 -10.61 -5.99 2.48
CA TYR A 136 -11.98 -6.07 1.96
C TYR A 136 -12.68 -4.71 1.88
N ASP A 137 -12.36 -3.84 2.83
CA ASP A 137 -12.91 -2.50 3.01
C ASP A 137 -11.92 -1.37 2.68
N CYS A 138 -10.82 -1.67 1.97
CA CYS A 138 -9.79 -0.69 1.62
C CYS A 138 -9.35 -0.84 0.16
N LEU A 139 -9.68 0.18 -0.66
CA LEU A 139 -9.23 0.32 -2.04
C LEU A 139 -8.10 1.35 -2.10
N GLU A 140 -6.95 0.95 -2.63
CA GLU A 140 -5.78 1.81 -2.77
C GLU A 140 -5.58 2.27 -4.22
N VAL A 141 -5.23 3.53 -4.39
CA VAL A 141 -4.69 4.11 -5.63
C VAL A 141 -3.18 4.23 -5.47
N LEU A 142 -2.45 3.55 -6.33
CA LEU A 142 -0.99 3.42 -6.29
C LEU A 142 -0.37 3.95 -7.60
N PRO A 143 0.89 4.38 -7.58
CA PRO A 143 1.62 4.65 -8.82
C PRO A 143 1.63 3.41 -9.71
N LEU A 144 1.48 3.61 -11.02
CA LEU A 144 1.45 2.52 -12.00
C LEU A 144 2.70 1.61 -11.89
N GLY A 145 2.47 0.31 -11.86
CA GLY A 145 3.53 -0.71 -11.72
C GLY A 145 4.18 -0.78 -10.35
N CYS A 146 3.66 -0.01 -9.37
CA CYS A 146 4.20 -0.01 -8.01
C CYS A 146 3.47 -1.04 -7.14
N ASN A 147 4.16 -2.13 -6.83
CA ASN A 147 3.66 -3.20 -5.97
C ASN A 147 4.81 -3.82 -5.15
N LYS A 148 4.48 -4.71 -4.21
CA LYS A 148 5.47 -5.37 -3.35
C LYS A 148 6.50 -6.19 -4.14
N GLY A 149 6.10 -6.80 -5.27
CA GLY A 149 6.97 -7.60 -6.13
C GLY A 149 8.00 -6.73 -6.86
N THR A 150 7.58 -5.64 -7.49
CA THR A 150 8.49 -4.73 -8.19
C THR A 150 9.46 -4.03 -7.24
N ALA A 151 9.01 -3.69 -6.03
CA ALA A 151 9.87 -3.12 -5.01
C ALA A 151 10.89 -4.13 -4.47
N LEU A 152 10.48 -5.39 -4.27
CA LEU A 152 11.38 -6.47 -3.85
C LEU A 152 12.42 -6.77 -4.94
N ASP A 153 12.03 -6.85 -6.20
CA ASP A 153 12.98 -7.07 -7.32
C ASP A 153 14.04 -5.97 -7.36
N ARG A 154 13.61 -4.70 -7.21
CA ARG A 154 14.54 -3.56 -7.15
C ARG A 154 15.51 -3.66 -5.96
N LEU A 155 14.99 -4.00 -4.78
CA LEU A 155 15.81 -4.18 -3.59
C LEU A 155 16.77 -5.36 -3.73
N SER A 156 16.30 -6.49 -4.27
CA SER A 156 17.12 -7.68 -4.49
C SER A 156 18.31 -7.36 -5.41
N ARG A 157 18.07 -6.67 -6.52
CA ARG A 157 19.16 -6.20 -7.41
C ARG A 157 20.14 -5.26 -6.71
N HIS A 158 19.63 -4.35 -5.87
CA HIS A 158 20.49 -3.45 -5.08
C HIS A 158 21.41 -4.24 -4.14
N LEU A 159 20.95 -5.39 -3.64
CA LEU A 159 21.72 -6.29 -2.76
C LEU A 159 22.55 -7.34 -3.52
N GLY A 160 22.54 -7.33 -4.85
CA GLY A 160 23.23 -8.33 -5.66
C GLY A 160 22.55 -9.71 -5.65
N LEU A 161 21.25 -9.76 -5.30
CA LEU A 161 20.42 -10.95 -5.29
C LEU A 161 19.48 -10.98 -6.49
N THR A 162 18.91 -12.15 -6.77
CA THR A 162 17.85 -12.33 -7.74
C THR A 162 16.53 -12.70 -7.03
N MET A 163 15.41 -12.56 -7.72
CA MET A 163 14.12 -12.98 -7.17
C MET A 163 14.07 -14.49 -6.91
N ALA A 164 14.86 -15.29 -7.66
CA ALA A 164 14.97 -16.73 -7.44
C ALA A 164 15.61 -17.09 -6.08
N ASP A 165 16.42 -16.20 -5.51
CA ASP A 165 17.05 -16.36 -4.20
C ASP A 165 16.13 -15.97 -3.03
N CYS A 166 14.94 -15.46 -3.34
CA CYS A 166 14.01 -14.91 -2.35
C CYS A 166 12.91 -15.91 -1.99
N MET A 167 12.52 -15.90 -0.72
CA MET A 167 11.31 -16.52 -0.21
C MET A 167 10.35 -15.44 0.29
N ALA A 168 9.07 -15.57 -0.02
CA ALA A 168 8.05 -14.62 0.42
C ALA A 168 6.80 -15.33 0.96
N PHE A 169 6.16 -14.70 1.94
CA PHE A 169 4.90 -15.12 2.54
C PHE A 169 3.85 -14.03 2.34
N GLY A 170 2.61 -14.42 2.04
CA GLY A 170 1.54 -13.45 1.84
C GLY A 170 0.15 -14.07 1.99
N ASP A 171 -0.85 -13.22 2.25
CA ASP A 171 -2.21 -13.65 2.54
C ASP A 171 -3.29 -12.80 1.84
N ALA A 172 -2.92 -11.67 1.22
CA ALA A 172 -3.85 -10.72 0.59
C ALA A 172 -3.50 -10.46 -0.88
N MET A 173 -4.43 -9.84 -1.61
CA MET A 173 -4.29 -9.62 -3.06
C MET A 173 -3.08 -8.75 -3.42
N ASN A 174 -2.67 -7.83 -2.54
CA ASN A 174 -1.47 -6.99 -2.72
C ASN A 174 -0.14 -7.76 -2.56
N ASP A 175 -0.18 -9.06 -2.22
CA ASP A 175 0.99 -9.95 -2.17
C ASP A 175 1.18 -10.75 -3.47
N LYS A 176 0.19 -10.78 -4.36
CA LYS A 176 0.13 -11.64 -5.53
C LYS A 176 1.37 -11.52 -6.41
N GLU A 177 1.76 -10.31 -6.76
CA GLU A 177 2.91 -10.05 -7.65
C GLU A 177 4.22 -10.49 -6.99
N MET A 178 4.38 -10.24 -5.69
CA MET A 178 5.55 -10.67 -4.93
C MET A 178 5.64 -12.19 -4.85
N LEU A 179 4.55 -12.85 -4.47
CA LEU A 179 4.50 -14.30 -4.33
C LEU A 179 4.76 -15.03 -5.65
N GLY A 180 4.23 -14.49 -6.76
CA GLY A 180 4.42 -15.08 -8.08
C GLY A 180 5.82 -14.82 -8.69
N ALA A 181 6.57 -13.87 -8.17
CA ALA A 181 7.85 -13.46 -8.72
C ALA A 181 9.08 -14.06 -8.01
N VAL A 182 8.95 -14.45 -6.75
CA VAL A 182 10.07 -15.02 -5.96
C VAL A 182 10.28 -16.49 -6.28
N GLY A 183 11.49 -17.00 -5.98
CA GLY A 183 11.83 -18.42 -6.14
C GLY A 183 10.99 -19.34 -5.23
N HIS A 184 10.60 -18.85 -4.05
CA HIS A 184 9.80 -19.60 -3.09
C HIS A 184 8.66 -18.72 -2.53
N GLY A 185 7.53 -18.66 -3.23
CA GLY A 185 6.31 -18.05 -2.73
C GLY A 185 5.55 -19.00 -1.81
N VAL A 186 4.98 -18.47 -0.72
CA VAL A 186 4.16 -19.24 0.23
C VAL A 186 2.86 -18.47 0.47
N VAL A 187 1.76 -19.04 0.01
CA VAL A 187 0.41 -18.55 0.29
C VAL A 187 0.00 -19.06 1.68
N MET A 188 -0.27 -18.13 2.60
CA MET A 188 -0.60 -18.45 3.98
C MET A 188 -1.94 -19.20 4.09
N GLY A 189 -2.07 -20.08 5.10
CA GLY A 189 -3.29 -20.88 5.33
C GLY A 189 -4.56 -20.02 5.51
N ASN A 190 -4.43 -18.84 6.13
CA ASN A 190 -5.50 -17.84 6.30
C ASN A 190 -5.68 -16.89 5.11
N ALA A 191 -4.94 -17.10 4.01
CA ALA A 191 -5.02 -16.21 2.84
C ALA A 191 -6.43 -16.17 2.22
N LEU A 192 -6.73 -15.04 1.58
CA LEU A 192 -7.99 -14.83 0.87
C LEU A 192 -8.23 -15.93 -0.18
N PRO A 193 -9.46 -16.47 -0.28
CA PRO A 193 -9.77 -17.52 -1.28
C PRO A 193 -9.40 -17.12 -2.71
N GLN A 194 -9.57 -15.84 -3.05
CA GLN A 194 -9.20 -15.30 -4.36
C GLN A 194 -7.69 -15.44 -4.62
N LEU A 195 -6.83 -15.13 -3.63
CA LEU A 195 -5.37 -15.29 -3.77
C LEU A 195 -4.99 -16.76 -3.96
N LYS A 196 -5.59 -17.67 -3.16
CA LYS A 196 -5.39 -19.12 -3.27
C LYS A 196 -5.78 -19.67 -4.65
N SER A 197 -6.86 -19.16 -5.24
CA SER A 197 -7.30 -19.58 -6.56
C SER A 197 -6.40 -19.08 -7.70
N LEU A 198 -5.74 -17.93 -7.52
CA LEU A 198 -4.82 -17.37 -8.51
C LEU A 198 -3.40 -17.97 -8.43
N LEU A 199 -3.01 -18.49 -7.29
CA LEU A 199 -1.68 -19.09 -7.05
C LEU A 199 -1.82 -20.51 -6.45
N PRO A 200 -2.52 -21.44 -7.12
CA PRO A 200 -2.84 -22.76 -6.56
C PRO A 200 -1.62 -23.67 -6.39
N GLN A 201 -0.48 -23.29 -6.96
CA GLN A 201 0.79 -24.05 -6.87
C GLN A 201 1.67 -23.62 -5.68
N LEU A 202 1.29 -22.58 -4.92
CA LEU A 202 2.07 -22.04 -3.81
C LEU A 202 1.50 -22.41 -2.44
#